data_e158b2e85d2440dd988029640ea2e931
#
_entry.id   e158b2e85d2440dd988029640ea2e931
#
_cell.length_a   1.000
_cell.length_b   1.000
_cell.length_c   1.000
_cell.angle_alpha   90.00
_cell.angle_beta   90.00
_cell.angle_gamma   90.00
#
_symmetry.space_group_name_H-M   'P 1'
#
loop_
_entity.id
_entity.type
_entity.pdbx_description
1 polymer ?
#
loop_
_entity_poly.entity_id
_entity_poly.type
_entity_poly.pdbx_seq_one_letter_code
_entity_poly.pdbx_strand_id
1 'polypeptide(L)'
;VKNGFETPKSIKTINKIKKACINIGFFQITGHGIDQKKIKNLCHVGNNFFNSTEENKKKLSPKKWNSKNYNTYRGYFPNDVNGKEGLDIGDLKVTKRYANNIKNQYIEYLNLNKSINKKSIKVLSNYFDNIYNLCEILFKGIIKIYNKDTEISKRAFSRLKTLSTLRFNYYPNQSKPVEISKQDGMALGCETHVD
;
A
#
# COMPACT_ATOMS: atom_id res chain seq x y z
N VAL A 1 16.38 5.12 -15.72
CA VAL A 1 15.57 5.95 -14.82
C VAL A 1 16.39 6.46 -13.63
N LYS A 2 17.40 5.71 -13.15
CA LYS A 2 18.26 6.16 -12.04
C LYS A 2 19.07 7.45 -12.35
N ASN A 3 19.28 7.79 -13.61
CA ASN A 3 20.13 8.91 -14.07
C ASN A 3 19.33 10.12 -14.58
N GLY A 4 18.16 10.38 -14.03
CA GLY A 4 17.28 11.42 -14.56
C GLY A 4 16.55 10.95 -15.84
N PHE A 5 15.48 11.63 -16.20
CA PHE A 5 14.64 11.24 -17.34
C PHE A 5 15.13 11.89 -18.65
N GLU A 6 16.45 11.87 -18.92
CA GLU A 6 17.07 12.62 -20.02
C GLU A 6 17.49 11.78 -21.19
N THR A 7 17.57 10.45 -21.01
CA THR A 7 17.92 9.55 -22.13
C THR A 7 16.73 9.34 -23.05
N PRO A 8 16.95 9.07 -24.38
CA PRO A 8 15.88 8.78 -25.32
C PRO A 8 14.98 7.62 -24.86
N LYS A 9 15.55 6.61 -24.19
CA LYS A 9 14.81 5.47 -23.62
C LYS A 9 13.90 5.89 -22.46
N SER A 10 14.37 6.76 -21.56
CA SER A 10 13.56 7.25 -20.45
C SER A 10 12.46 8.18 -20.92
N ILE A 11 12.72 9.05 -21.91
CA ILE A 11 11.71 9.92 -22.53
C ILE A 11 10.61 9.07 -23.18
N LYS A 12 10.97 8.02 -23.94
CA LYS A 12 10.01 7.08 -24.52
C LYS A 12 9.14 6.40 -23.45
N THR A 13 9.74 6.01 -22.33
CA THR A 13 9.01 5.38 -21.21
C THR A 13 8.04 6.35 -20.56
N ILE A 14 8.47 7.58 -20.28
CA ILE A 14 7.62 8.63 -19.72
C ILE A 14 6.43 8.93 -20.63
N ASN A 15 6.66 9.03 -21.95
CA ASN A 15 5.58 9.28 -22.90
C ASN A 15 4.55 8.13 -22.94
N LYS A 16 4.98 6.88 -22.74
CA LYS A 16 4.05 5.75 -22.58
C LYS A 16 3.23 5.89 -21.28
N ILE A 17 3.85 6.25 -20.17
CA ILE A 17 3.16 6.50 -18.89
C ILE A 17 2.14 7.63 -19.08
N LYS A 18 2.54 8.75 -19.72
CA LYS A 18 1.63 9.87 -20.03
C LYS A 18 0.38 9.40 -20.76
N LYS A 19 0.56 8.66 -21.87
CA LYS A 19 -0.56 8.13 -22.65
C LYS A 19 -1.47 7.23 -21.82
N ALA A 20 -0.89 6.35 -21.00
CA ALA A 20 -1.65 5.46 -20.14
C ALA A 20 -2.46 6.24 -19.08
N CYS A 21 -1.85 7.24 -18.43
CA CYS A 21 -2.54 8.08 -17.45
C CYS A 21 -3.70 8.88 -18.05
N ILE A 22 -3.54 9.40 -19.29
CA ILE A 22 -4.59 10.22 -19.95
C ILE A 22 -5.74 9.36 -20.48
N ASN A 23 -5.41 8.21 -21.11
CA ASN A 23 -6.39 7.45 -21.87
C ASN A 23 -7.06 6.32 -21.08
N ILE A 24 -6.37 5.77 -20.07
CA ILE A 24 -6.80 4.55 -19.37
C ILE A 24 -6.89 4.76 -17.84
N GLY A 25 -6.02 5.60 -17.27
CA GLY A 25 -5.87 5.77 -15.81
C GLY A 25 -4.97 4.74 -15.13
N PHE A 26 -4.64 3.62 -15.80
CA PHE A 26 -3.85 2.52 -15.25
C PHE A 26 -2.66 2.17 -16.13
N PHE A 27 -1.58 1.67 -15.52
CA PHE A 27 -0.45 1.08 -16.24
C PHE A 27 0.28 0.03 -15.39
N GLN A 28 0.87 -0.93 -16.08
CA GLN A 28 1.74 -1.93 -15.46
C GLN A 28 3.21 -1.60 -15.70
N ILE A 29 4.05 -1.93 -14.73
CA ILE A 29 5.48 -1.66 -14.78
C ILE A 29 6.24 -2.98 -14.83
N THR A 30 7.15 -3.10 -15.79
CA THR A 30 8.14 -4.17 -15.88
C THR A 30 9.54 -3.60 -15.65
N GLY A 31 10.49 -4.44 -15.24
CA GLY A 31 11.88 -3.99 -15.01
C GLY A 31 12.03 -3.02 -13.84
N HIS A 32 11.13 -3.06 -12.89
CA HIS A 32 11.11 -2.18 -11.69
C HIS A 32 12.27 -2.44 -10.71
N GLY A 33 13.04 -3.52 -10.90
CA GLY A 33 14.22 -3.84 -10.08
C GLY A 33 13.92 -4.38 -8.68
N ILE A 34 12.66 -4.66 -8.35
CA ILE A 34 12.29 -5.34 -7.10
C ILE A 34 12.36 -6.83 -7.35
N ASP A 35 13.20 -7.52 -6.56
CA ASP A 35 13.40 -8.96 -6.67
C ASP A 35 12.10 -9.73 -6.39
N GLN A 36 11.75 -10.68 -7.25
CA GLN A 36 10.58 -11.55 -7.12
C GLN A 36 10.57 -12.32 -5.79
N LYS A 37 11.73 -12.68 -5.26
CA LYS A 37 11.85 -13.31 -3.94
C LYS A 37 11.35 -12.40 -2.82
N LYS A 38 11.58 -11.07 -2.92
CA LYS A 38 11.06 -10.10 -1.95
C LYS A 38 9.54 -10.02 -2.01
N ILE A 39 8.96 -10.05 -3.22
CA ILE A 39 7.51 -10.06 -3.43
C ILE A 39 6.90 -11.34 -2.84
N LYS A 40 7.46 -12.51 -3.17
CA LYS A 40 7.01 -13.80 -2.62
C LYS A 40 7.08 -13.83 -1.09
N ASN A 41 8.18 -13.32 -0.51
CA ASN A 41 8.32 -13.24 0.95
C ASN A 41 7.26 -12.31 1.57
N LEU A 42 6.94 -11.20 0.92
CA LEU A 42 5.86 -10.31 1.36
C LEU A 42 4.50 -11.01 1.35
N CYS A 43 4.15 -11.69 0.24
CA CYS A 43 2.91 -12.46 0.14
C CYS A 43 2.83 -13.55 1.23
N HIS A 44 3.95 -14.22 1.52
CA HIS A 44 4.02 -15.20 2.59
C HIS A 44 3.73 -14.59 3.96
N VAL A 45 4.25 -13.38 4.24
CA VAL A 45 3.93 -12.66 5.49
C VAL A 45 2.44 -12.36 5.58
N GLY A 46 1.83 -11.87 4.49
CA GLY A 46 0.39 -11.61 4.44
C GLY A 46 -0.43 -12.89 4.68
N ASN A 47 -0.12 -13.96 3.95
CA ASN A 47 -0.81 -15.24 4.10
C ASN A 47 -0.71 -15.80 5.52
N ASN A 48 0.47 -15.76 6.14
CA ASN A 48 0.64 -16.21 7.53
C ASN A 48 -0.18 -15.38 8.51
N PHE A 49 -0.30 -14.07 8.29
CA PHE A 49 -1.11 -13.21 9.12
C PHE A 49 -2.61 -13.54 8.98
N PHE A 50 -3.14 -13.59 7.75
CA PHE A 50 -4.57 -13.83 7.53
C PHE A 50 -5.01 -15.25 7.91
N ASN A 51 -4.13 -16.25 7.80
CA ASN A 51 -4.38 -17.62 8.26
C ASN A 51 -4.17 -17.81 9.77
N SER A 52 -3.77 -16.77 10.51
CA SER A 52 -3.70 -16.85 11.97
C SER A 52 -5.08 -16.74 12.62
N THR A 53 -5.15 -17.02 13.92
CA THR A 53 -6.42 -16.94 14.64
C THR A 53 -7.01 -15.54 14.60
N GLU A 54 -8.34 -15.45 14.62
CA GLU A 54 -9.08 -14.19 14.65
C GLU A 54 -8.64 -13.30 15.83
N GLU A 55 -8.43 -13.92 16.99
CA GLU A 55 -7.91 -13.24 18.18
C GLU A 55 -6.54 -12.59 17.90
N ASN A 56 -5.63 -13.32 17.21
CA ASN A 56 -4.31 -12.79 16.87
C ASN A 56 -4.40 -11.62 15.88
N LYS A 57 -5.25 -11.72 14.87
CA LYS A 57 -5.49 -10.63 13.90
C LYS A 57 -6.07 -9.38 14.59
N LYS A 58 -7.07 -9.56 15.46
CA LYS A 58 -7.73 -8.47 16.20
C LYS A 58 -6.82 -7.70 17.15
N LYS A 59 -5.67 -8.25 17.56
CA LYS A 59 -4.65 -7.48 18.30
C LYS A 59 -4.16 -6.24 17.55
N LEU A 60 -4.26 -6.24 16.21
CA LEU A 60 -3.88 -5.10 15.36
C LEU A 60 -5.08 -4.27 14.88
N SER A 61 -6.30 -4.66 15.20
CA SER A 61 -7.49 -3.93 14.72
C SER A 61 -7.55 -2.50 15.25
N PRO A 62 -8.15 -1.57 14.47
CA PRO A 62 -8.55 -0.27 14.96
C PRO A 62 -9.44 -0.35 16.20
N LYS A 63 -9.53 0.77 16.93
CA LYS A 63 -10.33 0.92 18.15
C LYS A 63 -11.79 0.45 17.99
N LYS A 64 -12.35 0.60 16.79
CA LYS A 64 -13.71 0.12 16.46
C LYS A 64 -13.91 -1.37 16.76
N TRP A 65 -12.89 -2.21 16.50
CA TRP A 65 -12.96 -3.68 16.69
C TRP A 65 -12.14 -4.19 17.87
N ASN A 66 -11.29 -3.33 18.45
CA ASN A 66 -10.53 -3.62 19.66
C ASN A 66 -10.36 -2.36 20.50
N SER A 67 -11.23 -2.18 21.49
CA SER A 67 -11.27 -1.00 22.36
C SER A 67 -9.97 -0.71 23.13
N LYS A 68 -9.09 -1.70 23.27
CA LYS A 68 -7.76 -1.55 23.91
C LYS A 68 -6.73 -0.90 22.99
N ASN A 69 -7.04 -0.73 21.71
CA ASN A 69 -6.16 -0.08 20.74
C ASN A 69 -6.54 1.40 20.56
N TYR A 70 -5.58 2.20 20.13
CA TYR A 70 -5.76 3.64 19.88
C TYR A 70 -5.79 3.99 18.40
N ASN A 71 -5.34 3.06 17.52
CA ASN A 71 -5.34 3.26 16.07
C ASN A 71 -6.77 3.30 15.52
N THR A 72 -7.01 4.20 14.58
CA THR A 72 -8.31 4.43 13.94
C THR A 72 -8.30 4.07 12.46
N TYR A 73 -7.23 4.42 11.76
CA TYR A 73 -7.13 4.34 10.30
C TYR A 73 -6.24 3.22 9.80
N ARG A 74 -5.44 2.58 10.67
CA ARG A 74 -4.49 1.52 10.30
C ARG A 74 -4.71 0.29 11.15
N GLY A 75 -4.25 -0.85 10.66
CA GLY A 75 -4.35 -2.12 11.33
C GLY A 75 -5.18 -3.13 10.56
N TYR A 76 -5.67 -4.11 11.26
CA TYR A 76 -6.48 -5.18 10.69
C TYR A 76 -7.97 -4.80 10.64
N PHE A 77 -8.54 -4.90 9.47
CA PHE A 77 -9.96 -4.70 9.19
C PHE A 77 -10.60 -6.05 8.91
N PRO A 78 -11.50 -6.56 9.78
CA PRO A 78 -12.15 -7.84 9.59
C PRO A 78 -13.17 -7.80 8.44
N ASN A 79 -13.55 -9.00 7.96
CA ASN A 79 -14.50 -9.19 6.86
C ASN A 79 -15.96 -9.10 7.34
N ASP A 80 -16.36 -7.93 7.84
CA ASP A 80 -17.73 -7.71 8.32
C ASP A 80 -18.57 -6.81 7.40
N VAL A 81 -17.96 -6.16 6.40
CA VAL A 81 -18.67 -5.24 5.53
C VAL A 81 -18.48 -5.54 4.02
N ASN A 82 -17.27 -5.82 3.56
CA ASN A 82 -16.95 -5.80 2.12
C ASN A 82 -16.46 -7.15 1.57
N GLY A 83 -16.72 -8.27 2.23
CA GLY A 83 -16.31 -9.60 1.76
C GLY A 83 -14.80 -9.83 1.70
N LYS A 84 -13.98 -8.90 2.25
CA LYS A 84 -12.53 -8.98 2.28
C LYS A 84 -11.98 -8.57 3.64
N GLU A 85 -10.85 -9.17 4.01
CA GLU A 85 -10.07 -8.70 5.14
C GLU A 85 -8.98 -7.75 4.66
N GLY A 86 -8.62 -6.76 5.46
CA GLY A 86 -7.56 -5.81 5.16
C GLY A 86 -6.51 -5.72 6.26
N LEU A 87 -5.26 -5.48 5.89
CA LEU A 87 -4.21 -5.08 6.83
C LEU A 87 -3.47 -3.87 6.29
N ASP A 88 -3.67 -2.73 6.95
CA ASP A 88 -3.05 -1.46 6.59
C ASP A 88 -1.86 -1.17 7.50
N ILE A 89 -0.69 -1.03 6.87
CA ILE A 89 0.57 -0.77 7.57
C ILE A 89 1.17 0.52 7.03
N GLY A 90 1.47 1.46 7.93
CA GLY A 90 2.20 2.66 7.59
C GLY A 90 3.70 2.44 7.46
N ASP A 91 4.41 3.49 7.07
CA ASP A 91 5.87 3.46 7.03
C ASP A 91 6.46 3.25 8.43
N LEU A 92 7.00 2.06 8.66
CA LEU A 92 7.54 1.65 9.95
C LEU A 92 8.73 2.51 10.43
N LYS A 93 9.46 3.14 9.51
CA LYS A 93 10.59 4.02 9.84
C LYS A 93 10.12 5.39 10.30
N VAL A 94 9.03 5.86 9.74
CA VAL A 94 8.45 7.18 10.05
C VAL A 94 7.59 7.10 11.31
N THR A 95 6.70 6.14 11.39
CA THR A 95 5.77 6.00 12.51
C THR A 95 6.46 5.81 13.84
N LYS A 96 7.61 5.11 13.87
CA LYS A 96 8.39 4.93 15.10
C LYS A 96 8.96 6.26 15.63
N ARG A 97 9.35 7.19 14.75
CA ARG A 97 9.87 8.51 15.14
C ARG A 97 8.78 9.45 15.64
N TYR A 98 7.56 9.29 15.17
CA TYR A 98 6.43 10.17 15.46
C TYR A 98 5.39 9.54 16.41
N ALA A 99 5.62 8.32 16.89
CA ALA A 99 4.73 7.64 17.83
C ALA A 99 4.46 8.44 19.11
N ASN A 100 5.39 9.32 19.47
CA ASN A 100 5.24 10.20 20.64
C ASN A 100 4.58 11.54 20.31
N ASN A 101 4.27 11.83 19.04
CA ASN A 101 3.67 13.08 18.61
C ASN A 101 2.20 12.87 18.25
N ILE A 102 1.37 12.71 19.28
CA ILE A 102 -0.07 12.40 19.24
C ILE A 102 -0.90 13.40 18.43
N LYS A 103 -0.35 14.56 18.05
CA LYS A 103 -1.08 15.60 17.30
C LYS A 103 -1.35 15.23 15.83
N ASN A 104 -0.72 14.20 15.28
CA ASN A 104 -0.90 13.80 13.89
C ASN A 104 -1.69 12.49 13.81
N GLN A 105 -3.00 12.58 13.97
CA GLN A 105 -3.94 11.45 14.00
C GLN A 105 -3.88 10.54 12.74
N TYR A 106 -3.30 11.03 11.65
CA TYR A 106 -3.15 10.27 10.41
C TYR A 106 -1.87 9.39 10.35
N ILE A 107 -0.87 9.69 11.18
CA ILE A 107 0.37 8.91 11.28
C ILE A 107 0.26 8.01 12.51
N GLU A 108 -0.60 7.02 12.44
CA GLU A 108 -0.80 6.10 13.55
C GLU A 108 0.35 5.09 13.66
N TYR A 109 0.87 4.95 14.86
CA TYR A 109 1.79 3.88 15.19
C TYR A 109 1.03 2.58 15.41
N LEU A 110 1.36 1.58 14.61
CA LEU A 110 0.85 0.23 14.77
C LEU A 110 1.95 -0.69 15.34
N ASN A 111 1.77 -1.18 16.56
CA ASN A 111 2.72 -2.13 17.15
C ASN A 111 2.52 -3.53 16.57
N LEU A 112 3.17 -3.79 15.44
CA LEU A 112 3.08 -5.06 14.72
C LEU A 112 3.56 -6.26 15.55
N ASN A 113 4.43 -6.07 16.54
CA ASN A 113 4.92 -7.17 17.39
C ASN A 113 3.83 -7.86 18.20
N LYS A 114 2.63 -7.27 18.31
CA LYS A 114 1.49 -7.91 18.97
C LYS A 114 1.01 -9.16 18.22
N SER A 115 1.25 -9.26 16.89
CA SER A 115 0.70 -10.32 16.03
C SER A 115 1.67 -10.83 14.98
N ILE A 116 2.72 -10.10 14.66
CA ILE A 116 3.67 -10.39 13.59
C ILE A 116 5.08 -10.49 14.18
N ASN A 117 5.80 -11.56 13.84
CA ASN A 117 7.15 -11.76 14.35
C ASN A 117 8.17 -10.77 13.75
N LYS A 118 9.29 -10.56 14.45
CA LYS A 118 10.34 -9.61 14.07
C LYS A 118 10.91 -9.84 12.66
N LYS A 119 11.05 -11.12 12.23
CA LYS A 119 11.55 -11.46 10.89
C LYS A 119 10.59 -10.98 9.81
N SER A 120 9.31 -11.22 9.98
CA SER A 120 8.25 -10.76 9.08
C SER A 120 8.15 -9.23 9.05
N ILE A 121 8.27 -8.55 10.19
CA ILE A 121 8.31 -7.08 10.26
C ILE A 121 9.49 -6.52 9.45
N LYS A 122 10.65 -7.17 9.48
CA LYS A 122 11.81 -6.78 8.66
C LYS A 122 11.51 -6.93 7.15
N VAL A 123 10.81 -7.99 6.74
CA VAL A 123 10.35 -8.18 5.34
C VAL A 123 9.44 -7.04 4.93
N LEU A 124 8.43 -6.70 5.74
CA LEU A 124 7.50 -5.59 5.50
C LEU A 124 8.24 -4.26 5.34
N SER A 125 9.13 -3.93 6.27
CA SER A 125 9.90 -2.68 6.23
C SER A 125 10.78 -2.58 4.98
N ASN A 126 11.48 -3.66 4.63
CA ASN A 126 12.35 -3.69 3.45
C ASN A 126 11.56 -3.57 2.14
N TYR A 127 10.39 -4.21 2.06
CA TYR A 127 9.52 -4.10 0.89
C TYR A 127 8.95 -2.70 0.77
N PHE A 128 8.49 -2.12 1.88
CA PHE A 128 8.00 -0.74 1.92
C PHE A 128 9.03 0.24 1.35
N ASP A 129 10.31 0.11 1.76
CA ASP A 129 11.41 0.92 1.21
C ASP A 129 11.57 0.78 -0.31
N ASN A 130 11.50 -0.45 -0.82
CA ASN A 130 11.67 -0.67 -2.27
C ASN A 130 10.51 -0.05 -3.06
N ILE A 131 9.27 -0.23 -2.61
CA ILE A 131 8.09 0.35 -3.28
C ILE A 131 8.09 1.87 -3.14
N TYR A 132 8.41 2.41 -1.97
CA TYR A 132 8.49 3.84 -1.77
C TYR A 132 9.47 4.51 -2.76
N ASN A 133 10.67 3.94 -2.89
CA ASN A 133 11.68 4.43 -3.83
C ASN A 133 11.20 4.33 -5.29
N LEU A 134 10.50 3.25 -5.65
CA LEU A 134 9.91 3.10 -6.98
C LEU A 134 8.84 4.16 -7.24
N CYS A 135 7.93 4.37 -6.29
CA CYS A 135 6.89 5.40 -6.38
C CYS A 135 7.49 6.80 -6.52
N GLU A 136 8.55 7.11 -5.77
CA GLU A 136 9.25 8.38 -5.86
C GLU A 136 9.83 8.61 -7.27
N ILE A 137 10.45 7.59 -7.86
CA ILE A 137 10.98 7.65 -9.22
C ILE A 137 9.85 7.88 -10.24
N LEU A 138 8.76 7.14 -10.13
CA LEU A 138 7.61 7.26 -11.04
C LEU A 138 6.97 8.64 -10.95
N PHE A 139 6.78 9.14 -9.74
CA PHE A 139 6.20 10.45 -9.51
C PHE A 139 7.06 11.59 -10.07
N LYS A 140 8.39 11.53 -9.87
CA LYS A 140 9.32 12.48 -10.51
C LYS A 140 9.17 12.45 -12.04
N GLY A 141 8.99 11.27 -12.62
CA GLY A 141 8.71 11.13 -14.05
C GLY A 141 7.41 11.78 -14.47
N ILE A 142 6.33 11.57 -13.72
CA ILE A 142 5.01 12.15 -13.97
C ILE A 142 5.07 13.68 -13.87
N ILE A 143 5.71 14.23 -12.83
CA ILE A 143 5.87 15.66 -12.67
C ILE A 143 6.62 16.27 -13.86
N LYS A 144 7.69 15.64 -14.33
CA LYS A 144 8.42 16.10 -15.51
C LYS A 144 7.55 16.13 -16.77
N ILE A 145 6.62 15.16 -16.94
CA ILE A 145 5.67 15.16 -18.06
C ILE A 145 4.83 16.44 -18.11
N TYR A 146 4.45 16.95 -16.95
CA TYR A 146 3.56 18.10 -16.82
C TYR A 146 4.31 19.43 -16.66
N ASN A 147 5.64 19.44 -16.82
CA ASN A 147 6.49 20.62 -16.61
C ASN A 147 6.24 21.31 -15.26
N LYS A 148 5.91 20.55 -14.23
CA LYS A 148 5.67 21.06 -12.88
C LYS A 148 6.97 21.13 -12.09
N ASP A 149 7.00 22.05 -11.14
CA ASP A 149 8.19 22.39 -10.35
C ASP A 149 8.71 21.20 -9.51
N THR A 150 10.03 21.10 -9.42
CA THR A 150 10.74 20.13 -8.57
C THR A 150 10.43 20.31 -7.08
N GLU A 151 10.03 21.51 -6.65
CA GLU A 151 9.64 21.76 -5.26
C GLU A 151 8.35 21.03 -4.89
N ILE A 152 7.39 20.89 -5.80
CA ILE A 152 6.18 20.09 -5.61
C ILE A 152 6.58 18.63 -5.37
N SER A 153 7.55 18.10 -6.14
CA SER A 153 8.03 16.73 -5.96
C SER A 153 8.72 16.50 -4.61
N LYS A 154 9.55 17.45 -4.17
CA LYS A 154 10.21 17.39 -2.86
C LYS A 154 9.20 17.41 -1.70
N ARG A 155 8.14 18.21 -1.81
CA ARG A 155 7.08 18.32 -0.80
C ARG A 155 6.21 17.06 -0.77
N ALA A 156 5.76 16.57 -1.92
CA ALA A 156 4.88 15.41 -2.04
C ALA A 156 5.57 14.12 -1.60
N PHE A 157 6.88 13.98 -1.81
CA PHE A 157 7.68 12.82 -1.42
C PHE A 157 8.59 13.04 -0.20
N SER A 158 8.29 14.04 0.61
CA SER A 158 8.89 14.08 1.94
C SER A 158 8.38 12.89 2.76
N ARG A 159 9.18 11.82 2.86
CA ARG A 159 8.84 10.57 3.57
C ARG A 159 8.31 10.82 4.98
N LEU A 160 8.75 11.90 5.60
CA LEU A 160 8.32 12.30 6.94
C LEU A 160 6.89 12.87 6.99
N LYS A 161 6.33 13.25 5.85
CA LYS A 161 5.01 13.89 5.75
C LYS A 161 4.01 13.08 4.93
N THR A 162 4.38 11.87 4.48
CA THR A 162 3.49 11.05 3.66
C THR A 162 2.59 10.17 4.52
N LEU A 163 1.37 9.99 4.05
CA LEU A 163 0.39 9.05 4.59
C LEU A 163 0.48 7.68 3.90
N SER A 164 1.62 7.37 3.27
CA SER A 164 1.81 6.14 2.50
C SER A 164 1.43 4.91 3.31
N THR A 165 0.63 4.05 2.72
CA THR A 165 0.11 2.85 3.34
C THR A 165 0.42 1.64 2.46
N LEU A 166 0.97 0.59 3.06
CA LEU A 166 1.03 -0.74 2.48
C LEU A 166 -0.22 -1.48 2.91
N ARG A 167 -1.10 -1.78 1.96
CA ARG A 167 -2.33 -2.51 2.20
C ARG A 167 -2.23 -3.92 1.66
N PHE A 168 -2.58 -4.89 2.49
CA PHE A 168 -2.92 -6.24 2.08
C PHE A 168 -4.44 -6.35 2.00
N ASN A 169 -4.94 -6.84 0.89
CA ASN A 169 -6.32 -7.29 0.75
C ASN A 169 -6.33 -8.82 0.68
N TYR A 170 -7.10 -9.45 1.55
CA TYR A 170 -7.31 -10.87 1.56
C TYR A 170 -8.79 -11.16 1.24
N TYR A 171 -9.01 -11.93 0.21
CA TYR A 171 -10.33 -12.35 -0.23
C TYR A 171 -10.51 -13.82 0.18
N PRO A 172 -11.19 -14.10 1.31
CA PRO A 172 -11.45 -15.47 1.73
C PRO A 172 -12.38 -16.13 0.74
N ASN A 173 -12.36 -17.47 0.70
CA ASN A 173 -13.29 -18.24 -0.12
C ASN A 173 -14.71 -17.97 0.38
N GLN A 174 -15.54 -17.36 -0.44
CA GLN A 174 -16.90 -16.96 -0.06
C GLN A 174 -17.91 -17.88 -0.76
N SER A 175 -18.92 -18.30 -0.02
CA SER A 175 -20.05 -19.06 -0.58
C SER A 175 -20.97 -18.21 -1.46
N LYS A 176 -20.93 -16.89 -1.30
CA LYS A 176 -21.71 -15.92 -2.08
C LYS A 176 -20.82 -14.75 -2.51
N PRO A 177 -20.97 -14.24 -3.74
CA PRO A 177 -20.26 -13.05 -4.20
C PRO A 177 -20.73 -11.83 -3.40
N VAL A 178 -19.86 -10.80 -3.28
CA VAL A 178 -20.20 -9.52 -2.66
C VAL A 178 -21.22 -8.80 -3.53
N GLU A 179 -21.01 -8.82 -4.84
CA GLU A 179 -21.86 -8.19 -5.83
C GLU A 179 -21.83 -8.99 -7.13
N ILE A 180 -22.91 -8.92 -7.90
CA ILE A 180 -22.95 -9.42 -9.28
C ILE A 180 -22.84 -8.21 -10.21
N SER A 181 -21.85 -8.22 -11.09
CA SER A 181 -21.66 -7.20 -12.09
C SER A 181 -22.90 -7.08 -12.98
N LYS A 182 -23.45 -5.87 -13.09
CA LYS A 182 -24.61 -5.58 -13.96
C LYS A 182 -24.28 -5.64 -15.44
N GLN A 183 -22.99 -5.52 -15.80
CA GLN A 183 -22.51 -5.46 -17.17
C GLN A 183 -22.35 -6.84 -17.81
N ASP A 184 -21.82 -7.81 -17.08
CA ASP A 184 -21.43 -9.14 -17.59
C ASP A 184 -21.88 -10.30 -16.71
N GLY A 185 -22.57 -10.05 -15.59
CA GLY A 185 -23.05 -11.06 -14.68
C GLY A 185 -21.96 -11.77 -13.86
N MET A 186 -20.71 -11.25 -13.90
CA MET A 186 -19.61 -11.87 -13.15
C MET A 186 -19.70 -11.58 -11.65
N ALA A 187 -19.31 -12.57 -10.85
CA ALA A 187 -19.22 -12.44 -9.41
C ALA A 187 -18.03 -11.54 -9.03
N LEU A 188 -18.30 -10.49 -8.28
CA LEU A 188 -17.32 -9.53 -7.83
C LEU A 188 -16.87 -9.83 -6.39
N GLY A 189 -15.58 -9.76 -6.13
CA GLY A 189 -14.99 -9.83 -4.78
C GLY A 189 -14.87 -8.47 -4.09
N CYS A 190 -15.21 -7.40 -4.78
CA CYS A 190 -15.21 -6.02 -4.28
C CYS A 190 -16.34 -5.25 -4.98
N GLU A 191 -17.01 -4.36 -4.26
CA GLU A 191 -18.01 -3.48 -4.84
C GLU A 191 -17.43 -2.61 -5.95
N THR A 192 -18.26 -2.29 -6.94
CA THR A 192 -17.92 -1.32 -7.99
C THR A 192 -17.70 0.05 -7.37
N HIS A 193 -16.58 0.69 -7.67
CA HIS A 193 -16.19 1.99 -7.10
C HIS A 193 -15.36 2.80 -8.10
N VAL A 194 -15.20 4.06 -7.78
CA VAL A 194 -14.30 5.00 -8.47
C VAL A 194 -13.17 5.36 -7.49
N ASP A 195 -11.92 5.32 -7.97
CA ASP A 195 -10.74 5.72 -7.18
C ASP A 195 -10.60 7.26 -7.12
#